data_3e4153159a5793626ebabd340981222c
#
_entry.id   3e4153159a5793626ebabd340981222c
#
_cell.length_a   1.000
_cell.length_b   1.000
_cell.length_c   1.000
_cell.angle_alpha   90.00
_cell.angle_beta   90.00
_cell.angle_gamma   90.00
#
_symmetry.space_group_name_H-M   'P 1'
#
loop_
_entity.id
_entity.type
_entity.pdbx_description
1 polymer ?
#
loop_
_entity_poly.entity_id
_entity_poly.type
_entity_poly.pdbx_seq_one_letter_code
_entity_poly.pdbx_strand_id
1 'polypeptide(L)'
;MSILDISRQIPPCAKVVVEFGATSDLTARNFLMLQPACRWTIVTMQGLEAEEDSGSVESTENRITVFHGDMAETSFEAREGFEEVDALLVRAEALEAHGADWRGCLSRLLLKLAPSGKVILETPNPSALPRLLSSLRGEEQSAAPGIQALSDFLYAQGWDKQRTFAVRTPGDKEIEHDPKLPAFFKALQDYAGSEAALVKERILASAFLVEAQQKQEKDIYLYSILGETAACSRVRVTDAFAMMKTDLSVQAQSIDYDKFVGWPKTDFPTRIFLRQRMRHDNPQQARRFVDEMRRLGWLSVCEWDDSPAMTEGNPMPNHEALSRSDFLEFRACHAVQTSTEFLAKEFRAYCPVVKVFQNALDKIPPERNRSGKADQPFTVFFGAINRETEWQSLVPHLNKLANKLGDRICFKLLIRKDCFDMLDTPNKEFVGREAEYEGRYVPFEEYWEALQTADVNLLPLVATDFNRKKSDLKFIESAACGAVSLASPTIYEESIIDGLTGYICRKPEDFAKRIEELAEDRERHAMMAHEAYRYVRDHRMLSQIYEQRLAWYRELGENYEELDRMMLERCAKIKGWNDGVDS
;
A
#
# COMPACT_ATOMS: atom_id res chain seq x y z
N MET A 1 -10.51 -4.21 -23.14
CA MET A 1 -9.23 -3.92 -22.47
C MET A 1 -9.33 -2.52 -21.89
N SER A 2 -9.00 -2.29 -20.63
CA SER A 2 -8.97 -0.93 -20.05
C SER A 2 -7.84 -0.14 -20.69
N ILE A 3 -8.05 1.16 -20.94
CA ILE A 3 -6.97 2.09 -21.31
C ILE A 3 -5.86 1.91 -20.26
N LEU A 4 -4.61 1.74 -20.73
CA LEU A 4 -3.48 1.57 -19.82
C LEU A 4 -3.30 2.88 -19.03
N ASP A 5 -3.51 2.79 -17.74
CA ASP A 5 -3.24 3.91 -16.84
C ASP A 5 -1.73 3.96 -16.58
N ILE A 6 -1.07 4.94 -17.18
CA ILE A 6 0.39 5.11 -17.07
C ILE A 6 0.83 5.31 -15.61
N SER A 7 -0.03 5.92 -14.79
CA SER A 7 0.26 6.10 -13.36
C SER A 7 0.54 4.79 -12.63
N ARG A 8 -0.04 3.68 -13.10
CA ARG A 8 0.18 2.34 -12.54
C ARG A 8 1.54 1.72 -12.90
N GLN A 9 2.26 2.30 -13.86
CA GLN A 9 3.59 1.84 -14.22
C GLN A 9 4.68 2.45 -13.33
N ILE A 10 4.34 3.51 -12.58
CA ILE A 10 5.25 4.19 -11.67
C ILE A 10 5.40 3.37 -10.40
N PRO A 11 6.63 3.21 -9.85
CA PRO A 11 6.80 2.50 -8.59
C PRO A 11 5.97 3.13 -7.48
N PRO A 12 5.20 2.34 -6.70
CA PRO A 12 4.34 2.88 -5.64
C PRO A 12 5.12 3.55 -4.49
N CYS A 13 6.43 3.31 -4.40
CA CYS A 13 7.34 3.95 -3.45
C CYS A 13 8.00 5.23 -3.99
N ALA A 14 7.73 5.64 -5.24
CA ALA A 14 8.35 6.81 -5.84
C ALA A 14 8.10 8.06 -4.99
N LYS A 15 9.20 8.75 -4.64
CA LYS A 15 9.20 10.02 -3.90
C LYS A 15 9.31 11.21 -4.84
N VAL A 16 10.02 11.00 -5.96
CA VAL A 16 10.28 12.03 -6.99
C VAL A 16 10.00 11.44 -8.37
N VAL A 17 9.08 12.07 -9.08
CA VAL A 17 8.74 11.74 -10.47
C VAL A 17 8.96 12.95 -11.34
N VAL A 18 9.60 12.75 -12.50
CA VAL A 18 9.80 13.78 -13.51
C VAL A 18 9.15 13.33 -14.82
N GLU A 19 8.35 14.19 -15.41
CA GLU A 19 7.62 13.91 -16.64
C GLU A 19 7.89 15.00 -17.67
N PHE A 20 8.32 14.59 -18.87
CA PHE A 20 8.58 15.46 -20.01
C PHE A 20 7.49 15.31 -21.08
N GLY A 21 7.02 16.43 -21.62
CA GLY A 21 6.09 16.48 -22.76
C GLY A 21 4.65 16.13 -22.37
N ALA A 22 4.26 16.25 -21.11
CA ALA A 22 2.85 16.10 -20.74
C ALA A 22 2.02 17.26 -21.29
N THR A 23 0.83 16.94 -21.79
CA THR A 23 -0.17 17.91 -22.23
C THR A 23 -1.22 18.20 -21.14
N SER A 24 -1.33 17.34 -20.14
CA SER A 24 -2.16 17.52 -18.95
C SER A 24 -1.48 16.96 -17.70
N ASP A 25 -1.95 17.32 -16.53
CA ASP A 25 -1.46 16.81 -15.24
C ASP A 25 -2.22 15.57 -14.72
N LEU A 26 -3.10 14.98 -15.55
CA LEU A 26 -3.97 13.86 -15.16
C LEU A 26 -3.18 12.64 -14.63
N THR A 27 -2.05 12.30 -15.25
CA THR A 27 -1.21 11.18 -14.80
C THR A 27 -0.65 11.45 -13.41
N ALA A 28 -0.16 12.67 -13.17
CA ALA A 28 0.36 13.12 -11.88
C ALA A 28 -0.75 13.07 -10.81
N ARG A 29 -1.92 13.63 -11.11
CA ARG A 29 -3.07 13.61 -10.20
C ARG A 29 -3.49 12.19 -9.85
N ASN A 30 -3.62 11.29 -10.82
CA ASN A 30 -3.99 9.89 -10.59
C ASN A 30 -3.00 9.16 -9.70
N PHE A 31 -1.69 9.39 -9.87
CA PHE A 31 -0.68 8.79 -9.02
C PHE A 31 -0.69 9.40 -7.60
N LEU A 32 -0.75 10.73 -7.50
CA LEU A 32 -0.73 11.44 -6.22
C LEU A 32 -1.98 11.18 -5.36
N MET A 33 -3.10 10.78 -5.99
CA MET A 33 -4.27 10.29 -5.26
C MET A 33 -3.97 9.01 -4.47
N LEU A 34 -3.07 8.16 -4.95
CA LEU A 34 -2.67 6.91 -4.29
C LEU A 34 -1.41 7.07 -3.44
N GLN A 35 -0.50 7.95 -3.86
CA GLN A 35 0.79 8.20 -3.23
C GLN A 35 1.02 9.72 -3.03
N PRO A 36 0.26 10.35 -2.16
CA PRO A 36 0.25 11.80 -2.03
C PRO A 36 1.53 12.39 -1.42
N ALA A 37 2.44 11.57 -0.88
CA ALA A 37 3.76 12.01 -0.41
C ALA A 37 4.77 12.24 -1.53
N CYS A 38 4.50 11.75 -2.76
CA CYS A 38 5.36 11.93 -3.91
C CYS A 38 5.38 13.40 -4.37
N ARG A 39 6.52 13.84 -4.89
CA ARG A 39 6.68 15.11 -5.62
C ARG A 39 6.71 14.81 -7.11
N TRP A 40 5.97 15.58 -7.89
CA TRP A 40 5.88 15.41 -9.33
C TRP A 40 6.28 16.69 -10.06
N THR A 41 7.24 16.58 -10.96
CA THR A 41 7.67 17.70 -11.79
C THR A 41 7.30 17.42 -13.24
N ILE A 42 6.55 18.33 -13.84
CA ILE A 42 6.19 18.31 -15.26
C ILE A 42 7.03 19.34 -15.99
N VAL A 43 7.71 18.90 -17.07
CA VAL A 43 8.42 19.77 -18.00
C VAL A 43 7.68 19.73 -19.35
N THR A 44 7.14 20.85 -19.78
CA THR A 44 6.34 20.93 -21.00
C THR A 44 6.72 22.16 -21.84
N MET A 45 6.70 22.00 -23.16
CA MET A 45 6.90 23.10 -24.11
C MET A 45 5.61 23.86 -24.39
N GLN A 46 4.47 23.22 -24.20
CA GLN A 46 3.14 23.77 -24.35
C GLN A 46 2.50 23.95 -22.98
N GLY A 47 1.60 24.94 -22.84
CA GLY A 47 0.82 25.05 -21.59
C GLY A 47 0.02 23.77 -21.34
N LEU A 48 -0.14 23.38 -20.07
CA LEU A 48 -1.03 22.28 -19.72
C LEU A 48 -2.48 22.68 -20.03
N GLU A 49 -3.22 21.80 -20.67
CA GLU A 49 -4.67 21.95 -20.79
C GLU A 49 -5.27 21.77 -19.38
N ALA A 50 -5.95 22.83 -18.89
CA ALA A 50 -6.73 22.73 -17.67
C ALA A 50 -7.96 21.88 -17.97
N GLU A 51 -8.04 20.66 -17.43
CA GLU A 51 -9.29 19.94 -17.41
C GLU A 51 -10.27 20.70 -16.49
N GLU A 52 -11.36 21.19 -17.07
CA GLU A 52 -12.44 21.93 -16.37
C GLU A 52 -13.21 21.08 -15.36
N ASP A 53 -12.73 19.90 -14.97
CA ASP A 53 -13.52 19.05 -14.09
C ASP A 53 -12.83 18.77 -12.79
N SER A 54 -13.61 19.04 -11.79
CA SER A 54 -13.54 18.60 -10.42
C SER A 54 -12.97 19.57 -9.40
N GLY A 55 -13.82 19.72 -8.43
CA GLY A 55 -13.58 20.37 -7.17
C GLY A 55 -12.17 20.18 -6.62
N SER A 56 -11.59 21.29 -6.31
CA SER A 56 -10.26 21.48 -5.79
C SER A 56 -9.79 20.37 -4.85
N VAL A 57 -8.86 19.56 -5.32
CA VAL A 57 -7.98 18.81 -4.44
C VAL A 57 -6.82 19.73 -4.13
N GLU A 58 -7.00 20.70 -3.24
CA GLU A 58 -5.95 21.63 -2.78
C GLU A 58 -4.67 20.92 -2.33
N SER A 59 -4.79 19.64 -1.91
CA SER A 59 -3.66 18.86 -1.43
C SER A 59 -2.70 18.36 -2.52
N THR A 60 -3.15 18.22 -3.78
CA THR A 60 -2.27 17.78 -4.87
C THR A 60 -1.55 18.93 -5.56
N GLU A 61 -2.11 20.13 -5.57
CA GLU A 61 -1.54 21.29 -6.28
C GLU A 61 -0.14 21.69 -5.77
N ASN A 62 0.12 21.59 -4.48
CA ASN A 62 1.43 21.88 -3.90
C ASN A 62 2.50 20.79 -4.16
N ARG A 63 2.12 19.66 -4.77
CA ARG A 63 3.03 18.54 -5.06
C ARG A 63 3.34 18.39 -6.54
N ILE A 64 2.66 19.12 -7.39
CA ILE A 64 2.91 19.19 -8.83
C ILE A 64 3.60 20.54 -9.12
N THR A 65 4.79 20.45 -9.69
CA THR A 65 5.54 21.61 -10.16
C THR A 65 5.60 21.56 -11.68
N VAL A 66 5.19 22.63 -12.34
CA VAL A 66 5.21 22.72 -13.80
C VAL A 66 6.29 23.70 -14.25
N PHE A 67 7.14 23.25 -15.17
CA PHE A 67 8.15 24.07 -15.82
C PHE A 67 7.90 24.13 -17.32
N HIS A 68 8.04 25.34 -17.89
CA HIS A 68 8.11 25.50 -19.33
C HIS A 68 9.56 25.29 -19.79
N GLY A 69 9.76 24.33 -20.69
CA GLY A 69 11.06 23.97 -21.21
C GLY A 69 11.02 22.65 -21.98
N ASP A 70 12.16 22.22 -22.45
CA ASP A 70 12.29 20.95 -23.17
C ASP A 70 13.42 20.06 -22.59
N MET A 71 13.53 18.82 -23.10
CA MET A 71 14.54 17.87 -22.66
C MET A 71 15.99 18.32 -22.91
N ALA A 72 16.25 19.25 -23.83
CA ALA A 72 17.60 19.73 -24.16
C ALA A 72 18.08 20.78 -23.14
N GLU A 73 17.17 21.45 -22.47
CA GLU A 73 17.53 22.45 -21.46
C GLU A 73 18.16 21.81 -20.23
N THR A 74 19.20 22.44 -19.69
CA THR A 74 19.90 21.98 -18.49
C THR A 74 19.54 22.81 -17.25
N SER A 75 18.89 23.95 -17.44
CA SER A 75 18.58 24.89 -16.37
C SER A 75 17.68 24.32 -15.27
N PHE A 76 16.79 23.38 -15.61
CA PHE A 76 15.91 22.74 -14.63
C PHE A 76 16.60 21.62 -13.83
N GLU A 77 17.70 21.05 -14.33
CA GLU A 77 18.44 19.98 -13.64
C GLU A 77 19.12 20.45 -12.34
N ALA A 78 19.38 21.76 -12.22
CA ALA A 78 19.93 22.38 -11.01
C ALA A 78 18.87 22.74 -9.97
N ARG A 79 17.59 22.48 -10.26
CA ARG A 79 16.48 22.82 -9.36
C ARG A 79 16.18 21.67 -8.39
N GLU A 80 15.62 22.03 -7.25
CA GLU A 80 15.14 21.05 -6.28
C GLU A 80 14.13 20.10 -6.92
N GLY A 81 14.32 18.79 -6.71
CA GLY A 81 13.45 17.73 -7.26
C GLY A 81 14.03 16.98 -8.46
N PHE A 82 15.23 17.36 -8.96
CA PHE A 82 15.95 16.59 -10.00
C PHE A 82 17.13 15.78 -9.43
N GLU A 83 17.22 15.64 -8.14
CA GLU A 83 18.18 14.76 -7.46
C GLU A 83 17.51 13.42 -7.17
N GLU A 84 18.14 12.31 -7.54
CA GLU A 84 17.64 10.95 -7.31
C GLU A 84 16.18 10.72 -7.73
N VAL A 85 15.91 10.85 -9.03
CA VAL A 85 14.58 10.65 -9.61
C VAL A 85 14.19 9.18 -9.56
N ASP A 86 13.08 8.84 -8.94
CA ASP A 86 12.58 7.47 -8.82
C ASP A 86 11.85 6.99 -10.09
N ALA A 87 11.21 7.91 -10.82
CA ALA A 87 10.62 7.60 -12.11
C ALA A 87 10.77 8.77 -13.09
N LEU A 88 11.22 8.46 -14.29
CA LEU A 88 11.33 9.38 -15.41
C LEU A 88 10.33 8.97 -16.49
N LEU A 89 9.36 9.83 -16.77
CA LEU A 89 8.42 9.69 -17.88
C LEU A 89 8.82 10.61 -19.01
N VAL A 90 8.88 10.08 -20.23
CA VAL A 90 9.11 10.90 -21.42
C VAL A 90 8.01 10.58 -22.42
N ARG A 91 7.18 11.57 -22.70
CA ARG A 91 6.07 11.46 -23.65
C ARG A 91 6.53 11.54 -25.09
N ALA A 92 5.71 11.05 -25.98
CA ALA A 92 5.99 11.02 -27.42
C ALA A 92 6.34 12.42 -27.95
N GLU A 93 5.62 13.45 -27.53
CA GLU A 93 5.82 14.85 -27.93
C GLU A 93 7.22 15.35 -27.58
N ALA A 94 7.76 15.00 -26.40
CA ALA A 94 9.10 15.38 -26.01
C ALA A 94 10.18 14.68 -26.87
N LEU A 95 9.95 13.41 -27.24
CA LEU A 95 10.85 12.68 -28.13
C LEU A 95 10.79 13.18 -29.58
N GLU A 96 9.60 13.54 -30.05
CA GLU A 96 9.38 14.11 -31.40
C GLU A 96 10.07 15.47 -31.56
N ALA A 97 10.01 16.32 -30.56
CA ALA A 97 10.61 17.67 -30.57
C ALA A 97 12.12 17.65 -30.78
N HIS A 98 12.82 16.61 -30.32
CA HIS A 98 14.26 16.51 -30.42
C HIS A 98 14.77 15.76 -31.65
N GLY A 99 13.92 15.19 -32.47
CA GLY A 99 14.28 14.55 -33.73
C GLY A 99 15.47 13.57 -33.56
N ALA A 100 16.61 13.88 -34.19
CA ALA A 100 17.78 13.01 -34.15
C ALA A 100 18.57 13.05 -32.83
N ASP A 101 18.44 14.10 -32.01
CA ASP A 101 19.26 14.32 -30.80
C ASP A 101 18.65 13.76 -29.50
N TRP A 102 17.53 13.09 -29.58
CA TRP A 102 16.86 12.49 -28.42
C TRP A 102 17.78 11.59 -27.56
N ARG A 103 18.79 10.94 -28.20
CA ARG A 103 19.75 10.06 -27.51
C ARG A 103 20.62 10.80 -26.52
N GLY A 104 21.16 11.97 -26.91
CA GLY A 104 21.98 12.80 -26.05
C GLY A 104 21.19 13.32 -24.83
N CYS A 105 19.98 13.83 -25.10
CA CYS A 105 19.07 14.29 -24.05
C CYS A 105 18.71 13.17 -23.06
N LEU A 106 18.30 12.01 -23.58
CA LEU A 106 17.88 10.89 -22.74
C LEU A 106 19.05 10.31 -21.94
N SER A 107 20.26 10.18 -22.53
CA SER A 107 21.46 9.72 -21.80
C SER A 107 21.73 10.59 -20.56
N ARG A 108 21.63 11.90 -20.69
CA ARG A 108 21.83 12.84 -19.56
C ARG A 108 20.78 12.65 -18.48
N LEU A 109 19.50 12.54 -18.84
CA LEU A 109 18.40 12.36 -17.90
C LEU A 109 18.47 11.02 -17.16
N LEU A 110 18.91 9.95 -17.84
CA LEU A 110 19.10 8.64 -17.21
C LEU A 110 20.12 8.66 -16.05
N LEU A 111 21.11 9.58 -16.10
CA LEU A 111 22.08 9.74 -15.01
C LEU A 111 21.46 10.34 -13.73
N LYS A 112 20.27 10.92 -13.80
CA LYS A 112 19.55 11.49 -12.65
C LYS A 112 18.67 10.47 -11.94
N LEU A 113 18.48 9.28 -12.50
CA LEU A 113 17.67 8.25 -11.90
C LEU A 113 18.37 7.62 -10.69
N ALA A 114 17.59 7.41 -9.64
CA ALA A 114 17.99 6.60 -8.49
C ALA A 114 18.38 5.17 -8.95
N PRO A 115 19.21 4.42 -8.20
CA PRO A 115 19.64 3.07 -8.57
C PRO A 115 18.48 2.11 -8.88
N SER A 116 17.35 2.22 -8.17
CA SER A 116 16.12 1.46 -8.43
C SER A 116 15.14 2.18 -9.33
N GLY A 117 15.51 3.35 -9.85
CA GLY A 117 14.65 4.20 -10.66
C GLY A 117 14.16 3.52 -11.94
N LYS A 118 13.02 3.98 -12.42
CA LYS A 118 12.38 3.46 -13.63
C LYS A 118 12.29 4.54 -14.69
N VAL A 119 12.65 4.20 -15.93
CA VAL A 119 12.34 5.03 -17.09
C VAL A 119 11.12 4.47 -17.82
N ILE A 120 10.21 5.36 -18.22
CA ILE A 120 8.98 5.05 -18.96
C ILE A 120 8.96 5.97 -20.17
N LEU A 121 9.12 5.41 -21.35
CA LEU A 121 9.18 6.16 -22.61
C LEU A 121 7.94 5.85 -23.44
N GLU A 122 7.21 6.89 -23.82
CA GLU A 122 6.11 6.77 -24.76
C GLU A 122 6.61 7.06 -26.18
N THR A 123 6.28 6.19 -27.13
CA THR A 123 6.58 6.39 -28.53
C THR A 123 5.35 6.13 -29.38
N PRO A 124 5.10 6.95 -30.43
CA PRO A 124 4.02 6.72 -31.36
C PRO A 124 4.18 5.37 -32.05
N ASN A 125 3.07 4.72 -32.33
CA ASN A 125 3.07 3.49 -33.11
C ASN A 125 2.96 3.80 -34.61
N PRO A 126 4.02 3.65 -35.40
CA PRO A 126 3.97 3.90 -36.84
C PRO A 126 3.07 2.91 -37.58
N SER A 127 2.78 1.75 -36.97
CA SER A 127 1.89 0.73 -37.56
C SER A 127 0.44 0.89 -37.16
N ALA A 128 0.08 1.91 -36.35
CA ALA A 128 -1.32 2.19 -36.01
C ALA A 128 -2.12 2.49 -37.27
N LEU A 129 -3.33 1.94 -37.35
CA LEU A 129 -4.16 2.07 -38.55
C LEU A 129 -4.36 3.52 -39.03
N PRO A 130 -4.62 4.52 -38.16
CA PRO A 130 -4.71 5.92 -38.60
C PRO A 130 -3.41 6.41 -39.23
N ARG A 131 -2.24 6.09 -38.67
CA ARG A 131 -0.92 6.51 -39.18
C ARG A 131 -0.57 5.83 -40.48
N LEU A 132 -0.91 4.55 -40.64
CA LEU A 132 -0.76 3.84 -41.91
C LEU A 132 -1.60 4.51 -43.02
N LEU A 133 -2.84 4.89 -42.71
CA LEU A 133 -3.71 5.57 -43.64
C LEU A 133 -3.20 6.98 -43.98
N SER A 134 -2.67 7.72 -42.99
CA SER A 134 -2.04 9.03 -43.16
C SER A 134 -0.80 8.93 -44.07
N SER A 135 0.06 7.95 -43.81
CA SER A 135 1.25 7.66 -44.61
C SER A 135 0.91 7.34 -46.07
N LEU A 136 -0.16 6.55 -46.30
CA LEU A 136 -0.63 6.24 -47.64
C LEU A 136 -1.19 7.48 -48.39
N ARG A 137 -1.56 8.54 -47.66
CA ARG A 137 -1.97 9.85 -48.21
C ARG A 137 -0.81 10.79 -48.46
N GLY A 138 0.44 10.39 -48.08
CA GLY A 138 1.63 11.24 -48.24
C GLY A 138 1.76 12.31 -47.17
N GLU A 139 1.08 12.15 -46.02
CA GLU A 139 1.23 13.03 -44.86
C GLU A 139 2.52 12.74 -44.09
N GLU A 140 3.12 13.75 -43.44
CA GLU A 140 4.36 13.62 -42.70
C GLU A 140 4.25 12.59 -41.56
N GLN A 141 5.31 11.77 -41.40
CA GLN A 141 5.40 10.82 -40.30
C GLN A 141 6.07 11.46 -39.09
N SER A 142 5.72 10.97 -37.89
CA SER A 142 6.38 11.34 -36.64
C SER A 142 7.90 11.11 -36.68
N ALA A 143 8.66 12.09 -36.21
CA ALA A 143 10.11 12.01 -36.08
C ALA A 143 10.56 11.27 -34.78
N ALA A 144 9.62 10.81 -33.95
CA ALA A 144 9.94 10.09 -32.73
C ALA A 144 10.64 8.75 -33.02
N PRO A 145 11.56 8.32 -32.14
CA PRO A 145 12.22 7.04 -32.31
C PRO A 145 11.20 5.90 -32.16
N GLY A 146 11.30 4.90 -33.04
CA GLY A 146 10.49 3.68 -32.91
C GLY A 146 10.88 2.84 -31.69
N ILE A 147 9.99 1.94 -31.29
CA ILE A 147 10.15 1.05 -30.12
C ILE A 147 11.48 0.29 -30.11
N GLN A 148 11.92 -0.22 -31.27
CA GLN A 148 13.19 -0.95 -31.36
C GLN A 148 14.38 -0.04 -31.08
N ALA A 149 14.38 1.17 -31.64
CA ALA A 149 15.46 2.14 -31.45
C ALA A 149 15.59 2.58 -29.97
N LEU A 150 14.46 2.75 -29.28
CA LEU A 150 14.43 3.03 -27.83
C LEU A 150 14.95 1.85 -27.03
N SER A 151 14.49 0.64 -27.35
CA SER A 151 14.89 -0.58 -26.65
C SER A 151 16.38 -0.85 -26.79
N ASP A 152 16.92 -0.76 -28.00
CA ASP A 152 18.34 -0.96 -28.27
C ASP A 152 19.21 0.10 -27.59
N PHE A 153 18.75 1.36 -27.58
CA PHE A 153 19.43 2.44 -26.87
C PHE A 153 19.47 2.20 -25.35
N LEU A 154 18.34 1.86 -24.73
CA LEU A 154 18.27 1.57 -23.30
C LEU A 154 19.15 0.38 -22.93
N TYR A 155 19.13 -0.68 -23.75
CA TYR A 155 19.98 -1.85 -23.53
C TYR A 155 21.46 -1.47 -23.58
N ALA A 156 21.88 -0.65 -24.56
CA ALA A 156 23.27 -0.18 -24.70
C ALA A 156 23.71 0.70 -23.50
N GLN A 157 22.78 1.32 -22.78
CA GLN A 157 23.04 2.10 -21.57
C GLN A 157 22.95 1.28 -20.27
N GLY A 158 22.79 -0.06 -20.35
CA GLY A 158 22.68 -0.94 -19.19
C GLY A 158 21.28 -1.05 -18.58
N TRP A 159 20.25 -0.58 -19.29
CA TRP A 159 18.85 -0.68 -18.90
C TRP A 159 18.21 -1.91 -19.54
N ASP A 160 18.58 -3.10 -19.05
CA ASP A 160 18.31 -4.38 -19.70
C ASP A 160 16.99 -5.03 -19.25
N LYS A 161 16.41 -4.62 -18.12
CA LYS A 161 15.11 -5.11 -17.66
C LYS A 161 13.99 -4.28 -18.29
N GLN A 162 13.59 -4.68 -19.49
CA GLN A 162 12.61 -3.93 -20.29
C GLN A 162 11.28 -4.65 -20.41
N ARG A 163 10.19 -3.88 -20.45
CA ARG A 163 8.84 -4.32 -20.81
C ARG A 163 8.21 -3.32 -21.76
N THR A 164 7.37 -3.82 -22.64
CA THR A 164 6.66 -2.99 -23.62
C THR A 164 5.17 -3.19 -23.49
N PHE A 165 4.42 -2.11 -23.50
CA PHE A 165 2.98 -2.10 -23.43
C PHE A 165 2.39 -1.34 -24.61
N ALA A 166 1.29 -1.86 -25.18
CA ALA A 166 0.49 -1.15 -26.17
C ALA A 166 -0.44 -0.16 -25.47
N VAL A 167 -0.45 1.08 -25.93
CA VAL A 167 -1.34 2.14 -25.43
C VAL A 167 -2.47 2.34 -26.43
N ARG A 168 -3.71 2.37 -25.95
CA ARG A 168 -4.90 2.70 -26.71
C ARG A 168 -5.53 3.96 -26.15
N THR A 169 -5.87 4.88 -27.03
CA THR A 169 -6.60 6.10 -26.69
C THR A 169 -8.12 5.88 -26.82
N PRO A 170 -8.96 6.78 -26.30
CA PRO A 170 -10.41 6.74 -26.51
C PRO A 170 -10.81 6.70 -27.98
N GLY A 171 -10.09 7.42 -28.86
CA GLY A 171 -10.33 7.40 -30.32
C GLY A 171 -10.06 6.04 -30.97
N ASP A 172 -9.21 5.21 -30.39
CA ASP A 172 -8.93 3.87 -30.91
C ASP A 172 -10.15 2.93 -30.75
N LYS A 173 -11.04 3.22 -29.79
CA LYS A 173 -12.31 2.47 -29.62
C LYS A 173 -13.29 2.73 -30.76
N GLU A 174 -13.33 3.94 -31.30
CA GLU A 174 -14.15 4.26 -32.45
C GLU A 174 -13.70 3.49 -33.69
N ILE A 175 -12.38 3.37 -33.86
CA ILE A 175 -11.77 2.56 -34.92
C ILE A 175 -12.14 1.08 -34.73
N GLU A 176 -12.11 0.54 -33.53
CA GLU A 176 -12.44 -0.87 -33.25
C GLU A 176 -13.90 -1.21 -33.63
N HIS A 177 -14.79 -0.21 -33.64
CA HIS A 177 -16.20 -0.36 -34.00
C HIS A 177 -16.48 -0.07 -35.49
N ASP A 178 -15.46 0.22 -36.31
CA ASP A 178 -15.63 0.39 -37.75
C ASP A 178 -16.16 -0.91 -38.37
N PRO A 179 -17.31 -0.89 -39.06
CA PRO A 179 -17.92 -2.09 -39.63
C PRO A 179 -17.08 -2.81 -40.69
N LYS A 180 -16.02 -2.18 -41.20
CA LYS A 180 -15.08 -2.78 -42.17
C LYS A 180 -13.96 -3.59 -41.51
N LEU A 181 -13.64 -3.32 -40.23
CA LEU A 181 -12.56 -3.99 -39.52
C LEU A 181 -12.73 -5.50 -39.29
N PRO A 182 -13.92 -6.03 -39.02
CA PRO A 182 -14.09 -7.48 -38.85
C PRO A 182 -13.64 -8.27 -40.09
N ALA A 183 -13.95 -7.78 -41.30
CA ALA A 183 -13.52 -8.43 -42.54
C ALA A 183 -12.01 -8.33 -42.75
N PHE A 184 -11.40 -7.18 -42.41
CA PHE A 184 -9.95 -6.99 -42.44
C PHE A 184 -9.22 -7.91 -41.46
N PHE A 185 -9.69 -7.97 -40.20
CA PHE A 185 -9.05 -8.84 -39.20
C PHE A 185 -9.25 -10.32 -39.47
N LYS A 186 -10.36 -10.72 -40.13
CA LYS A 186 -10.54 -12.09 -40.60
C LYS A 186 -9.52 -12.45 -41.68
N ALA A 187 -9.32 -11.59 -42.66
CA ALA A 187 -8.31 -11.79 -43.69
C ALA A 187 -6.88 -11.84 -43.09
N LEU A 188 -6.61 -10.98 -42.10
CA LEU A 188 -5.35 -10.98 -41.37
C LEU A 188 -5.15 -12.29 -40.58
N GLN A 189 -6.19 -12.81 -39.96
CA GLN A 189 -6.17 -14.10 -39.24
C GLN A 189 -5.89 -15.27 -40.17
N ASP A 190 -6.51 -15.26 -41.35
CA ASP A 190 -6.30 -16.28 -42.37
C ASP A 190 -4.85 -16.25 -42.89
N TYR A 191 -4.20 -15.09 -42.93
CA TYR A 191 -2.83 -14.91 -43.37
C TYR A 191 -1.78 -15.18 -42.26
N ALA A 192 -1.99 -14.62 -41.07
CA ALA A 192 -1.01 -14.62 -39.97
C ALA A 192 -1.19 -15.76 -38.94
N GLY A 193 -2.26 -16.54 -39.07
CA GLY A 193 -2.49 -17.69 -38.20
C GLY A 193 -2.52 -17.34 -36.71
N SER A 194 -1.71 -18.01 -35.90
CA SER A 194 -1.64 -17.83 -34.44
C SER A 194 -1.10 -16.45 -34.01
N GLU A 195 -0.42 -15.72 -34.88
CA GLU A 195 0.10 -14.38 -34.60
C GLU A 195 -0.92 -13.27 -34.84
N ALA A 196 -2.08 -13.58 -35.42
CA ALA A 196 -3.09 -12.60 -35.79
C ALA A 196 -3.56 -11.74 -34.61
N ALA A 197 -3.67 -12.30 -33.40
CA ALA A 197 -4.07 -11.58 -32.19
C ALA A 197 -3.04 -10.49 -31.82
N LEU A 198 -1.75 -10.82 -31.90
CA LEU A 198 -0.64 -9.89 -31.62
C LEU A 198 -0.58 -8.78 -32.66
N VAL A 199 -0.77 -9.13 -33.94
CA VAL A 199 -0.79 -8.15 -35.04
C VAL A 199 -2.00 -7.22 -34.91
N LYS A 200 -3.16 -7.74 -34.54
CA LYS A 200 -4.36 -6.95 -34.25
C LYS A 200 -4.11 -5.92 -33.15
N GLU A 201 -3.54 -6.35 -32.03
CA GLU A 201 -3.22 -5.46 -30.91
C GLU A 201 -2.23 -4.35 -31.33
N ARG A 202 -1.23 -4.66 -32.13
CA ARG A 202 -0.27 -3.69 -32.64
C ARG A 202 -0.93 -2.66 -33.58
N ILE A 203 -1.82 -3.10 -34.46
CA ILE A 203 -2.52 -2.20 -35.42
C ILE A 203 -3.48 -1.25 -34.69
N LEU A 204 -4.11 -1.71 -33.60
CA LEU A 204 -5.09 -0.92 -32.83
C LEU A 204 -4.45 -0.02 -31.76
N ALA A 205 -3.18 -0.18 -31.46
CA ALA A 205 -2.50 0.66 -30.47
C ALA A 205 -2.05 1.97 -31.12
N SER A 206 -2.33 3.12 -30.51
CA SER A 206 -1.88 4.45 -30.96
C SER A 206 -0.42 4.71 -30.61
N ALA A 207 0.05 4.18 -29.50
CA ALA A 207 1.41 4.33 -29.00
C ALA A 207 1.89 3.08 -28.29
N PHE A 208 3.20 3.05 -27.96
CA PHE A 208 3.79 2.07 -27.07
C PHE A 208 4.47 2.75 -25.89
N LEU A 209 4.40 2.11 -24.73
CA LEU A 209 5.26 2.42 -23.59
C LEU A 209 6.38 1.41 -23.51
N VAL A 210 7.61 1.91 -23.41
CA VAL A 210 8.80 1.13 -23.09
C VAL A 210 9.21 1.50 -21.66
N GLU A 211 9.07 0.58 -20.73
CA GLU A 211 9.62 0.75 -19.39
C GLU A 211 10.91 -0.04 -19.26
N ALA A 212 11.89 0.55 -18.59
CA ALA A 212 13.15 -0.09 -18.32
C ALA A 212 13.69 0.26 -16.92
N GLN A 213 14.45 -0.67 -16.37
CA GLN A 213 15.19 -0.52 -15.12
C GLN A 213 16.57 -1.12 -15.27
N GLN A 214 17.53 -0.60 -14.50
CA GLN A 214 18.85 -1.20 -14.45
C GLN A 214 18.76 -2.57 -13.76
N LYS A 215 19.60 -3.50 -14.23
CA LYS A 215 19.77 -4.77 -13.54
C LYS A 215 20.54 -4.55 -12.25
N GLN A 216 19.99 -5.03 -11.13
CA GLN A 216 20.68 -5.07 -9.86
C GLN A 216 20.94 -6.51 -9.43
N GLU A 217 22.07 -6.72 -8.77
CA GLU A 217 22.34 -8.00 -8.14
C GLU A 217 21.34 -8.23 -7.00
N LYS A 218 20.83 -9.44 -6.94
CA LYS A 218 19.90 -9.85 -5.89
C LYS A 218 20.67 -10.10 -4.60
N ASP A 219 20.36 -9.36 -3.54
CA ASP A 219 21.04 -9.44 -2.26
C ASP A 219 20.20 -10.09 -1.16
N ILE A 220 18.87 -9.93 -1.22
CA ILE A 220 17.98 -10.41 -0.16
C ILE A 220 16.75 -11.13 -0.69
N TYR A 221 16.42 -12.26 -0.08
CA TYR A 221 15.17 -12.98 -0.29
C TYR A 221 14.32 -13.00 1.00
N LEU A 222 13.15 -12.41 0.92
CA LEU A 222 12.16 -12.40 1.98
C LEU A 222 11.08 -13.44 1.66
N TYR A 223 10.83 -14.35 2.60
CA TYR A 223 9.82 -15.39 2.46
C TYR A 223 8.93 -15.41 3.68
N SER A 224 7.64 -15.57 3.49
CA SER A 224 6.69 -15.72 4.60
C SER A 224 5.62 -16.75 4.28
N ILE A 225 5.22 -17.49 5.30
CA ILE A 225 4.01 -18.32 5.28
C ILE A 225 2.98 -17.57 6.12
N LEU A 226 1.83 -17.29 5.51
CA LEU A 226 0.76 -16.51 6.12
C LEU A 226 -0.10 -17.42 7.01
N GLY A 227 -0.36 -16.95 8.24
CA GLY A 227 -1.34 -17.56 9.12
C GLY A 227 -2.78 -17.16 8.75
N GLU A 228 -3.74 -17.59 9.56
CA GLU A 228 -5.18 -17.49 9.26
C GLU A 228 -5.78 -16.08 9.23
N THR A 229 -5.08 -15.02 9.62
CA THR A 229 -5.67 -13.69 9.76
C THR A 229 -5.35 -12.77 8.59
N ALA A 230 -6.21 -12.72 7.61
CA ALA A 230 -6.03 -11.95 6.37
C ALA A 230 -5.67 -10.47 6.59
N ALA A 231 -6.31 -9.76 7.54
CA ALA A 231 -6.06 -8.33 7.77
C ALA A 231 -4.66 -8.04 8.32
N CYS A 232 -4.22 -8.78 9.36
CA CYS A 232 -2.88 -8.60 9.93
C CYS A 232 -1.79 -9.03 8.94
N SER A 233 -2.00 -10.13 8.23
CA SER A 233 -1.07 -10.61 7.20
C SER A 233 -0.88 -9.58 6.10
N ARG A 234 -1.95 -8.90 5.68
CA ARG A 234 -1.88 -7.84 4.68
C ARG A 234 -0.98 -6.71 5.16
N VAL A 235 -1.32 -6.06 6.26
CA VAL A 235 -0.61 -4.86 6.76
C VAL A 235 0.84 -5.18 7.17
N ARG A 236 1.07 -6.36 7.78
CA ARG A 236 2.37 -6.69 8.36
C ARG A 236 3.32 -7.38 7.38
N VAL A 237 2.80 -8.08 6.38
CA VAL A 237 3.60 -8.92 5.46
C VAL A 237 3.38 -8.54 4.01
N THR A 238 2.17 -8.75 3.46
CA THR A 238 1.99 -8.69 1.99
C THR A 238 2.20 -7.31 1.42
N ASP A 239 1.65 -6.26 2.05
CA ASP A 239 1.81 -4.88 1.60
C ASP A 239 3.28 -4.43 1.76
N ALA A 240 3.92 -4.81 2.89
CA ALA A 240 5.33 -4.51 3.12
C ALA A 240 6.24 -5.21 2.08
N PHE A 241 5.98 -6.49 1.77
CA PHE A 241 6.75 -7.22 0.75
C PHE A 241 6.51 -6.65 -0.65
N ALA A 242 5.28 -6.23 -0.96
CA ALA A 242 4.97 -5.57 -2.22
C ALA A 242 5.76 -4.26 -2.38
N MET A 243 5.88 -3.48 -1.30
CA MET A 243 6.67 -2.26 -1.30
C MET A 243 8.16 -2.53 -1.41
N MET A 244 8.70 -3.50 -0.65
CA MET A 244 10.13 -3.84 -0.69
C MET A 244 10.58 -4.38 -2.04
N LYS A 245 9.70 -5.09 -2.80
CA LYS A 245 10.00 -5.57 -4.16
C LYS A 245 10.21 -4.46 -5.19
N THR A 246 9.90 -3.22 -4.87
CA THR A 246 10.24 -2.08 -5.72
C THR A 246 11.75 -1.85 -5.78
N ASP A 247 12.49 -2.22 -4.72
CA ASP A 247 13.95 -2.37 -4.75
C ASP A 247 14.32 -3.61 -5.57
N LEU A 248 15.08 -3.41 -6.65
CA LEU A 248 15.41 -4.46 -7.62
C LEU A 248 16.34 -5.53 -7.05
N SER A 249 17.05 -5.26 -5.97
CA SER A 249 17.90 -6.25 -5.28
C SER A 249 17.08 -7.21 -4.42
N VAL A 250 15.80 -6.89 -4.15
CA VAL A 250 14.91 -7.66 -3.28
C VAL A 250 14.07 -8.66 -4.07
N GLN A 251 14.02 -9.87 -3.59
CA GLN A 251 12.94 -10.80 -3.90
C GLN A 251 12.09 -11.04 -2.66
N ALA A 252 10.78 -10.95 -2.77
CA ALA A 252 9.88 -11.22 -1.65
C ALA A 252 8.68 -12.05 -2.10
N GLN A 253 8.32 -13.05 -1.31
CA GLN A 253 7.20 -13.94 -1.57
C GLN A 253 6.50 -14.29 -0.27
N SER A 254 5.18 -14.20 -0.26
CA SER A 254 4.32 -14.75 0.77
C SER A 254 3.40 -15.80 0.16
N ILE A 255 3.14 -16.87 0.92
CA ILE A 255 2.22 -17.94 0.53
C ILE A 255 1.27 -18.25 1.68
N ASP A 256 0.09 -18.71 1.36
CA ASP A 256 -0.84 -19.23 2.35
C ASP A 256 -0.33 -20.60 2.89
N TYR A 257 -0.62 -20.88 4.15
CA TYR A 257 -0.11 -22.08 4.82
C TYR A 257 -0.51 -23.38 4.10
N ASP A 258 -1.73 -23.46 3.59
CA ASP A 258 -2.26 -24.59 2.85
C ASP A 258 -1.59 -24.83 1.48
N LYS A 259 -0.90 -23.81 0.96
CA LYS A 259 -0.17 -23.86 -0.31
C LYS A 259 1.33 -24.15 -0.12
N PHE A 260 1.79 -24.34 1.12
CA PHE A 260 3.19 -24.63 1.36
C PHE A 260 3.57 -26.02 0.88
N VAL A 261 4.45 -26.09 -0.11
CA VAL A 261 4.94 -27.34 -0.71
C VAL A 261 6.42 -27.61 -0.43
N GLY A 262 7.09 -26.70 0.28
CA GLY A 262 8.50 -26.80 0.64
C GLY A 262 9.25 -25.48 0.51
N TRP A 263 10.47 -25.46 1.02
CA TRP A 263 11.30 -24.27 1.06
C TRP A 263 11.81 -23.87 -0.33
N PRO A 264 11.80 -22.58 -0.68
CA PRO A 264 12.38 -22.13 -1.93
C PRO A 264 13.88 -22.45 -1.99
N LYS A 265 14.31 -23.02 -3.12
CA LYS A 265 15.73 -23.15 -3.41
C LYS A 265 16.25 -21.81 -3.92
N THR A 266 17.22 -21.26 -3.23
CA THR A 266 17.77 -19.93 -3.56
C THR A 266 19.21 -19.83 -3.12
N ASP A 267 19.99 -19.04 -3.83
CA ASP A 267 21.40 -18.70 -3.61
C ASP A 267 21.61 -17.25 -3.13
N PHE A 268 20.52 -16.57 -2.76
CA PHE A 268 20.62 -15.21 -2.24
C PHE A 268 21.52 -15.14 -1.01
N PRO A 269 22.41 -14.13 -0.90
CA PRO A 269 23.29 -13.96 0.27
C PRO A 269 22.50 -13.87 1.58
N THR A 270 21.46 -13.06 1.63
CA THR A 270 20.59 -12.93 2.78
C THR A 270 19.23 -13.58 2.52
N ARG A 271 18.80 -14.46 3.40
CA ARG A 271 17.52 -15.16 3.32
C ARG A 271 16.76 -15.00 4.63
N ILE A 272 15.65 -14.27 4.60
CA ILE A 272 14.80 -14.01 5.77
C ILE A 272 13.51 -14.80 5.66
N PHE A 273 13.26 -15.67 6.62
CA PHE A 273 11.96 -16.28 6.83
C PHE A 273 11.18 -15.52 7.89
N LEU A 274 10.14 -14.79 7.46
CA LEU A 274 9.26 -14.04 8.33
C LEU A 274 8.10 -14.94 8.79
N ARG A 275 8.09 -15.31 10.06
CA ARG A 275 7.07 -16.15 10.69
C ARG A 275 6.00 -15.28 11.32
N GLN A 276 4.86 -15.11 10.65
CA GLN A 276 3.78 -14.32 11.21
C GLN A 276 2.86 -15.18 12.07
N ARG A 277 2.79 -14.85 13.38
CA ARG A 277 1.90 -15.48 14.36
C ARG A 277 1.94 -17.02 14.38
N MET A 278 3.05 -17.61 13.95
CA MET A 278 3.24 -19.05 13.97
C MET A 278 3.87 -19.49 15.28
N ARG A 279 3.27 -20.46 15.93
CA ARG A 279 3.73 -21.02 17.22
C ARG A 279 4.46 -22.34 17.05
N HIS A 280 5.10 -22.76 18.11
CA HIS A 280 5.61 -24.11 18.29
C HIS A 280 4.83 -24.79 19.41
N ASP A 281 4.35 -26.00 19.16
CA ASP A 281 3.56 -26.77 20.15
C ASP A 281 4.42 -27.30 21.30
N ASN A 282 5.69 -27.58 21.02
CA ASN A 282 6.63 -28.13 21.98
C ASN A 282 8.09 -27.85 21.58
N PRO A 283 9.05 -28.03 22.53
CA PRO A 283 10.47 -27.80 22.27
C PRO A 283 11.06 -28.61 21.12
N GLN A 284 10.61 -29.84 20.90
CA GLN A 284 11.11 -30.70 19.83
C GLN A 284 10.69 -30.19 18.45
N GLN A 285 9.47 -29.65 18.32
CA GLN A 285 9.01 -29.01 17.08
C GLN A 285 9.84 -27.72 16.81
N ALA A 286 10.04 -26.90 17.84
CA ALA A 286 10.87 -25.69 17.73
C ALA A 286 12.30 -26.04 17.32
N ARG A 287 12.88 -27.09 17.89
CA ARG A 287 14.22 -27.55 17.55
C ARG A 287 14.32 -28.00 16.09
N ARG A 288 13.41 -28.88 15.63
CA ARG A 288 13.39 -29.32 14.22
C ARG A 288 13.30 -28.13 13.26
N PHE A 289 12.49 -27.13 13.61
CA PHE A 289 12.40 -25.90 12.83
C PHE A 289 13.73 -25.14 12.80
N VAL A 290 14.38 -24.94 13.96
CA VAL A 290 15.68 -24.25 14.04
C VAL A 290 16.73 -25.00 13.22
N ASP A 291 16.83 -26.32 13.40
CA ASP A 291 17.80 -27.15 12.66
C ASP A 291 17.56 -27.07 11.15
N GLU A 292 16.32 -27.05 10.71
CA GLU A 292 15.97 -26.90 9.30
C GLU A 292 16.35 -25.52 8.76
N MET A 293 16.02 -24.43 9.46
CA MET A 293 16.38 -23.06 9.06
C MET A 293 17.89 -22.90 8.93
N ARG A 294 18.63 -23.40 9.90
CA ARG A 294 20.10 -23.38 9.88
C ARG A 294 20.68 -24.17 8.70
N ARG A 295 20.17 -25.41 8.49
CA ARG A 295 20.60 -26.27 7.38
C ARG A 295 20.36 -25.60 6.00
N LEU A 296 19.30 -24.80 5.88
CA LEU A 296 18.94 -24.09 4.66
C LEU A 296 19.53 -22.68 4.59
N GLY A 297 20.18 -22.21 5.66
CA GLY A 297 20.76 -20.86 5.75
C GLY A 297 19.73 -19.74 5.80
N TRP A 298 18.57 -19.97 6.41
CA TRP A 298 17.54 -18.98 6.60
C TRP A 298 17.64 -18.32 7.98
N LEU A 299 17.58 -16.98 8.00
CA LEU A 299 17.30 -16.23 9.21
C LEU A 299 15.80 -16.29 9.51
N SER A 300 15.42 -16.76 10.68
CA SER A 300 14.03 -16.72 11.13
C SER A 300 13.75 -15.45 11.92
N VAL A 301 12.80 -14.65 11.46
CA VAL A 301 12.28 -13.47 12.14
C VAL A 301 10.84 -13.74 12.57
N CYS A 302 10.54 -13.62 13.86
CA CYS A 302 9.18 -13.76 14.36
C CYS A 302 8.45 -12.42 14.23
N GLU A 303 7.33 -12.40 13.49
CA GLU A 303 6.45 -11.26 13.38
C GLU A 303 5.24 -11.44 14.29
N TRP A 304 5.04 -10.49 15.21
CA TRP A 304 3.94 -10.57 16.15
C TRP A 304 3.40 -9.18 16.50
N ASP A 305 2.14 -8.92 16.23
CA ASP A 305 1.51 -7.60 16.31
C ASP A 305 0.39 -7.49 17.36
N ASP A 306 0.27 -8.51 18.24
CA ASP A 306 -0.66 -8.52 19.37
C ASP A 306 0.01 -9.15 20.60
N SER A 307 -0.62 -9.10 21.78
CA SER A 307 -0.05 -9.77 22.96
C SER A 307 -0.15 -11.30 22.79
N PRO A 308 0.95 -12.04 22.97
CA PRO A 308 0.93 -13.49 22.93
C PRO A 308 0.37 -14.11 24.22
N ALA A 309 0.38 -13.33 25.32
CA ALA A 309 -0.12 -13.78 26.61
C ALA A 309 -1.64 -13.65 26.66
N MET A 310 -2.28 -14.64 27.29
CA MET A 310 -3.68 -14.53 27.66
C MET A 310 -3.83 -13.63 28.88
N THR A 311 -4.63 -12.59 28.72
CA THR A 311 -5.03 -11.71 29.82
C THR A 311 -6.54 -11.62 29.90
N GLU A 312 -7.07 -11.25 31.06
CA GLU A 312 -8.49 -10.94 31.19
C GLU A 312 -8.94 -9.94 30.11
N GLY A 313 -9.99 -10.29 29.40
CA GLY A 313 -10.55 -9.46 28.31
C GLY A 313 -10.18 -9.90 26.88
N ASN A 314 -9.48 -11.02 26.70
CA ASN A 314 -9.32 -11.64 25.37
C ASN A 314 -10.32 -12.81 25.21
N PRO A 315 -11.43 -12.63 24.50
CA PRO A 315 -12.53 -13.60 24.43
C PRO A 315 -12.32 -14.77 23.46
N MET A 316 -11.12 -14.97 22.91
CA MET A 316 -10.89 -16.03 21.91
C MET A 316 -10.86 -17.44 22.54
N PRO A 317 -11.75 -18.36 22.13
CA PRO A 317 -11.99 -19.63 22.84
C PRO A 317 -10.88 -20.68 22.76
N ASN A 318 -9.88 -20.55 21.92
CA ASN A 318 -8.82 -21.54 21.70
C ASN A 318 -7.52 -21.25 22.46
N HIS A 319 -7.54 -20.39 23.44
CA HIS A 319 -6.34 -19.83 24.06
C HIS A 319 -5.72 -20.63 25.19
N GLU A 320 -6.38 -21.67 25.74
CA GLU A 320 -5.76 -22.50 26.79
C GLU A 320 -4.45 -23.18 26.33
N ALA A 321 -4.34 -23.49 25.04
CA ALA A 321 -3.10 -24.03 24.48
C ALA A 321 -1.98 -23.00 24.39
N LEU A 322 -2.30 -21.72 24.33
CA LEU A 322 -1.36 -20.62 24.10
C LEU A 322 -0.60 -20.22 25.39
N SER A 323 -1.22 -20.38 26.56
CA SER A 323 -0.59 -20.12 27.85
C SER A 323 0.46 -21.17 28.26
N ARG A 324 0.54 -22.30 27.55
CA ARG A 324 1.41 -23.43 27.86
C ARG A 324 2.71 -23.46 27.07
N SER A 325 2.83 -22.66 26.01
CA SER A 325 4.12 -22.51 25.33
C SER A 325 5.00 -21.58 26.16
N ASP A 326 6.25 -21.95 26.42
CA ASP A 326 7.28 -21.09 27.02
C ASP A 326 7.71 -19.97 26.06
N PHE A 327 6.78 -19.48 25.23
CA PHE A 327 7.02 -18.51 24.13
C PHE A 327 8.18 -18.95 23.23
N LEU A 328 8.15 -20.22 22.84
CA LEU A 328 9.19 -20.87 22.04
C LEU A 328 9.42 -20.15 20.71
N GLU A 329 8.37 -19.57 20.13
CA GLU A 329 8.41 -18.79 18.90
C GLU A 329 9.35 -17.59 18.98
N PHE A 330 9.47 -16.94 20.16
CA PHE A 330 10.37 -15.81 20.37
C PHE A 330 11.76 -16.23 20.83
N ARG A 331 11.89 -17.40 21.47
CA ARG A 331 13.18 -17.94 21.91
C ARG A 331 13.93 -18.62 20.77
N ALA A 332 13.20 -19.32 19.90
CA ALA A 332 13.74 -20.12 18.80
C ALA A 332 13.68 -19.36 17.45
N CYS A 333 14.06 -18.09 17.47
CA CYS A 333 14.21 -17.26 16.27
C CYS A 333 15.44 -16.35 16.40
N HIS A 334 15.95 -15.84 15.31
CA HIS A 334 17.11 -14.95 15.31
C HIS A 334 16.74 -13.55 15.81
N ALA A 335 15.56 -13.06 15.41
CA ALA A 335 15.05 -11.74 15.78
C ALA A 335 13.53 -11.73 15.87
N VAL A 336 12.97 -10.71 16.51
CA VAL A 336 11.53 -10.45 16.60
C VAL A 336 11.24 -9.07 16.05
N GLN A 337 10.18 -8.94 15.26
CA GLN A 337 9.63 -7.65 14.88
C GLN A 337 8.18 -7.53 15.34
N THR A 338 7.78 -6.31 15.66
CA THR A 338 6.45 -6.03 16.20
C THR A 338 5.97 -4.63 15.81
N SER A 339 4.74 -4.27 16.24
CA SER A 339 4.08 -3.02 15.88
C SER A 339 4.19 -1.90 16.91
N THR A 340 4.51 -2.22 18.18
CA THR A 340 4.54 -1.24 19.28
C THR A 340 5.70 -1.46 20.24
N GLU A 341 6.14 -0.40 20.93
CA GLU A 341 7.18 -0.51 21.98
C GLU A 341 6.68 -1.29 23.22
N PHE A 342 5.38 -1.28 23.51
CA PHE A 342 4.83 -2.11 24.59
C PHE A 342 5.03 -3.60 24.32
N LEU A 343 4.76 -4.04 23.09
CA LEU A 343 5.04 -5.42 22.66
C LEU A 343 6.54 -5.71 22.63
N ALA A 344 7.34 -4.79 22.12
CA ALA A 344 8.78 -4.97 22.06
C ALA A 344 9.39 -5.15 23.45
N LYS A 345 8.91 -4.40 24.45
CA LYS A 345 9.33 -4.55 25.84
C LYS A 345 9.03 -5.95 26.38
N GLU A 346 7.89 -6.52 26.05
CA GLU A 346 7.54 -7.89 26.43
C GLU A 346 8.44 -8.91 25.72
N PHE A 347 8.64 -8.76 24.40
CA PHE A 347 9.41 -9.73 23.62
C PHE A 347 10.90 -9.71 23.92
N ARG A 348 11.46 -8.59 24.38
CA ARG A 348 12.87 -8.51 24.83
C ARG A 348 13.19 -9.44 26.00
N ALA A 349 12.18 -9.89 26.75
CA ALA A 349 12.37 -10.92 27.78
C ALA A 349 12.72 -12.30 27.20
N TYR A 350 12.38 -12.55 25.94
CA TYR A 350 12.55 -13.84 25.25
C TYR A 350 13.60 -13.79 24.14
N CYS A 351 13.71 -12.67 23.45
CA CYS A 351 14.69 -12.42 22.39
C CYS A 351 15.28 -11.01 22.55
N PRO A 352 16.61 -10.85 22.64
CA PRO A 352 17.22 -9.52 22.82
C PRO A 352 17.14 -8.66 21.55
N VAL A 353 17.01 -9.29 20.37
CA VAL A 353 16.95 -8.60 19.08
C VAL A 353 15.49 -8.37 18.71
N VAL A 354 14.97 -7.22 19.09
CA VAL A 354 13.57 -6.83 18.83
C VAL A 354 13.52 -5.47 18.15
N LYS A 355 12.79 -5.38 17.03
CA LYS A 355 12.59 -4.13 16.29
C LYS A 355 11.11 -3.79 16.17
N VAL A 356 10.79 -2.53 16.38
CA VAL A 356 9.44 -2.00 16.19
C VAL A 356 9.33 -1.39 14.79
N PHE A 357 8.33 -1.84 14.04
CA PHE A 357 7.87 -1.22 12.81
C PHE A 357 6.40 -0.90 12.98
N GLN A 358 6.10 0.36 13.18
CA GLN A 358 4.73 0.83 13.31
C GLN A 358 3.90 0.45 12.08
N ASN A 359 2.58 0.30 12.26
CA ASN A 359 1.69 0.09 11.14
C ASN A 359 1.65 1.33 10.24
N ALA A 360 1.64 1.09 8.94
CA ALA A 360 1.53 2.10 7.91
C ALA A 360 0.65 1.58 6.77
N LEU A 361 0.12 2.47 5.95
CA LEU A 361 -0.77 2.13 4.85
C LEU A 361 0.00 2.09 3.52
N ASP A 362 -0.30 1.10 2.69
CA ASP A 362 0.27 0.97 1.34
C ASP A 362 -0.25 2.05 0.39
N LYS A 363 -1.50 2.44 0.58
CA LYS A 363 -2.22 3.46 -0.18
C LYS A 363 -3.30 4.10 0.68
N ILE A 364 -3.74 5.29 0.32
CA ILE A 364 -4.89 5.97 0.94
C ILE A 364 -5.84 6.45 -0.18
N PRO A 365 -7.17 6.51 0.08
CA PRO A 365 -8.10 7.08 -0.88
C PRO A 365 -7.85 8.58 -1.04
N PRO A 366 -8.36 9.19 -2.11
CA PRO A 366 -8.36 10.65 -2.25
C PRO A 366 -9.01 11.32 -1.04
N GLU A 367 -8.49 12.46 -0.64
CA GLU A 367 -9.10 13.23 0.44
C GLU A 367 -10.54 13.59 0.11
N ARG A 368 -11.43 13.38 1.06
CA ARG A 368 -12.88 13.60 0.86
C ARG A 368 -13.19 15.09 0.74
N ASN A 369 -13.80 15.48 -0.38
CA ASN A 369 -14.45 16.78 -0.47
C ASN A 369 -15.70 16.81 0.40
N ARG A 370 -15.73 17.68 1.41
CA ARG A 370 -16.82 17.84 2.35
C ARG A 370 -17.73 19.04 2.07
N SER A 371 -17.41 19.81 1.03
CA SER A 371 -18.26 20.93 0.60
C SER A 371 -19.61 20.41 0.10
N GLY A 372 -20.69 21.05 0.53
CA GLY A 372 -22.07 20.72 0.08
C GLY A 372 -22.77 19.58 0.81
N LYS A 373 -22.21 19.03 1.91
CA LYS A 373 -22.84 17.93 2.67
C LYS A 373 -23.62 18.38 3.92
N ALA A 374 -23.90 19.68 4.06
CA ALA A 374 -24.61 20.21 5.23
C ALA A 374 -25.99 19.57 5.48
N ASP A 375 -26.66 19.14 4.41
CA ASP A 375 -28.02 18.55 4.46
C ASP A 375 -28.02 17.02 4.65
N GLN A 376 -26.84 16.36 4.67
CA GLN A 376 -26.76 14.92 4.90
C GLN A 376 -26.63 14.60 6.39
N PRO A 377 -27.23 13.48 6.88
CA PRO A 377 -27.03 13.03 8.24
C PRO A 377 -25.56 12.86 8.61
N PHE A 378 -25.18 13.23 9.82
CA PHE A 378 -23.86 13.00 10.36
C PHE A 378 -23.65 11.52 10.64
N THR A 379 -22.73 10.86 9.96
CA THR A 379 -22.57 9.41 10.03
C THR A 379 -21.53 9.01 11.05
N VAL A 380 -21.97 8.23 12.05
CA VAL A 380 -21.13 7.66 13.11
C VAL A 380 -20.88 6.19 12.83
N PHE A 381 -19.63 5.81 12.69
CA PHE A 381 -19.23 4.43 12.39
C PHE A 381 -18.66 3.74 13.65
N PHE A 382 -19.01 2.47 13.82
CA PHE A 382 -18.41 1.58 14.81
C PHE A 382 -18.10 0.22 14.17
N GLY A 383 -16.80 -0.07 13.97
CA GLY A 383 -16.34 -1.26 13.26
C GLY A 383 -15.41 -2.16 14.08
N ALA A 384 -15.35 -2.00 15.39
CA ALA A 384 -14.45 -2.79 16.23
C ALA A 384 -15.10 -4.11 16.67
N ILE A 385 -14.49 -5.23 16.27
CA ILE A 385 -14.84 -6.57 16.75
C ILE A 385 -14.27 -6.76 18.16
N ASN A 386 -14.96 -7.55 19.00
CA ASN A 386 -14.59 -7.81 20.40
C ASN A 386 -14.52 -6.52 21.24
N ARG A 387 -15.57 -5.68 21.16
CA ARG A 387 -15.71 -4.41 21.87
C ARG A 387 -17.10 -4.26 22.51
N GLU A 388 -17.70 -5.37 22.89
CA GLU A 388 -19.07 -5.41 23.43
C GLU A 388 -19.18 -4.63 24.75
N THR A 389 -18.21 -4.79 25.63
CA THR A 389 -18.17 -4.11 26.93
C THR A 389 -18.04 -2.60 26.76
N GLU A 390 -17.14 -2.18 25.87
CA GLU A 390 -16.95 -0.78 25.53
C GLU A 390 -18.22 -0.21 24.90
N TRP A 391 -18.81 -0.94 23.95
CA TRP A 391 -20.05 -0.53 23.29
C TRP A 391 -21.20 -0.37 24.27
N GLN A 392 -21.42 -1.34 25.16
CA GLN A 392 -22.46 -1.28 26.17
C GLN A 392 -22.37 -0.02 27.03
N SER A 393 -21.17 0.44 27.35
CA SER A 393 -20.95 1.67 28.11
C SER A 393 -21.32 2.96 27.35
N LEU A 394 -21.20 2.93 26.00
CA LEU A 394 -21.53 4.09 25.15
C LEU A 394 -23.02 4.19 24.83
N VAL A 395 -23.73 3.06 24.69
CA VAL A 395 -25.10 2.98 24.19
C VAL A 395 -26.09 3.95 24.90
N PRO A 396 -26.13 4.07 26.26
CA PRO A 396 -27.06 5.00 26.90
C PRO A 396 -26.84 6.45 26.44
N HIS A 397 -25.61 6.87 26.23
CA HIS A 397 -25.25 8.22 25.78
C HIS A 397 -25.57 8.42 24.31
N LEU A 398 -25.32 7.39 23.46
CA LEU A 398 -25.62 7.41 22.03
C LEU A 398 -27.13 7.43 21.78
N ASN A 399 -27.93 6.65 22.52
CA ASN A 399 -29.39 6.67 22.41
C ASN A 399 -29.99 8.05 22.82
N LYS A 400 -29.45 8.66 23.88
CA LYS A 400 -29.84 10.03 24.23
C LYS A 400 -29.52 11.04 23.14
N LEU A 401 -28.33 10.89 22.50
CA LEU A 401 -27.90 11.74 21.39
C LEU A 401 -28.78 11.51 20.16
N ALA A 402 -29.06 10.26 19.81
CA ALA A 402 -29.93 9.90 18.69
C ALA A 402 -31.31 10.53 18.82
N ASN A 403 -31.92 10.46 20.03
CA ASN A 403 -33.20 11.11 20.33
C ASN A 403 -33.13 12.64 20.21
N LYS A 404 -32.00 13.26 20.55
CA LYS A 404 -31.81 14.72 20.44
C LYS A 404 -31.65 15.18 19.00
N LEU A 405 -30.85 14.45 18.19
CA LEU A 405 -30.50 14.86 16.83
C LEU A 405 -31.49 14.36 15.77
N GLY A 406 -32.23 13.27 16.05
CA GLY A 406 -33.21 12.68 15.12
C GLY A 406 -32.57 12.32 13.79
N ASP A 407 -33.15 12.79 12.68
CA ASP A 407 -32.70 12.48 11.32
C ASP A 407 -31.37 13.14 10.93
N ARG A 408 -30.81 14.00 11.78
CA ARG A 408 -29.52 14.65 11.54
C ARG A 408 -28.32 13.73 11.80
N ILE A 409 -28.54 12.53 12.38
CA ILE A 409 -27.48 11.55 12.68
C ILE A 409 -27.86 10.17 12.17
N CYS A 410 -26.88 9.42 11.68
CA CYS A 410 -27.00 8.02 11.28
C CYS A 410 -25.85 7.20 11.88
N PHE A 411 -26.15 6.00 12.37
CA PHE A 411 -25.16 5.08 12.92
C PHE A 411 -24.92 3.92 11.97
N LYS A 412 -23.67 3.66 11.63
CA LYS A 412 -23.24 2.49 10.85
C LYS A 412 -22.47 1.53 11.74
N LEU A 413 -22.97 0.31 11.88
CA LEU A 413 -22.34 -0.74 12.68
C LEU A 413 -21.96 -1.93 11.82
N LEU A 414 -20.75 -2.41 12.04
CA LEU A 414 -20.17 -3.50 11.27
C LEU A 414 -20.32 -4.83 12.02
N ILE A 415 -20.91 -5.85 11.36
CA ILE A 415 -20.96 -7.28 11.75
C ILE A 415 -21.73 -7.63 13.06
N ARG A 416 -21.71 -6.81 14.07
CA ARG A 416 -22.26 -7.14 15.39
C ARG A 416 -23.73 -6.76 15.49
N LYS A 417 -24.61 -7.70 15.14
CA LYS A 417 -26.07 -7.51 15.18
C LYS A 417 -26.58 -7.18 16.59
N ASP A 418 -26.03 -7.83 17.60
CA ASP A 418 -26.35 -7.53 19.01
C ASP A 418 -26.00 -6.08 19.41
N CYS A 419 -24.84 -5.58 18.99
CA CYS A 419 -24.49 -4.18 19.18
C CYS A 419 -25.43 -3.24 18.42
N PHE A 420 -25.82 -3.60 17.21
CA PHE A 420 -26.75 -2.84 16.38
C PHE A 420 -28.14 -2.74 17.02
N ASP A 421 -28.64 -3.84 17.57
CA ASP A 421 -29.97 -3.91 18.18
C ASP A 421 -30.07 -3.10 19.49
N MET A 422 -28.96 -2.81 20.16
CA MET A 422 -28.92 -1.99 21.38
C MET A 422 -29.16 -0.49 21.10
N LEU A 423 -29.02 -0.02 19.86
CA LEU A 423 -29.33 1.36 19.50
C LEU A 423 -30.85 1.53 19.32
N ASP A 424 -31.41 2.50 20.05
CA ASP A 424 -32.84 2.84 20.01
C ASP A 424 -33.07 4.01 19.03
N THR A 425 -32.83 3.78 17.75
CA THR A 425 -33.08 4.74 16.68
C THR A 425 -33.36 4.01 15.36
N PRO A 426 -34.27 4.55 14.50
CA PRO A 426 -34.45 4.04 13.15
C PRO A 426 -33.28 4.43 12.23
N ASN A 427 -32.52 5.49 12.55
CA ASN A 427 -31.44 6.02 11.72
C ASN A 427 -30.13 5.24 11.97
N LYS A 428 -30.16 3.97 11.63
CA LYS A 428 -29.02 3.07 11.76
C LYS A 428 -28.93 2.11 10.56
N GLU A 429 -27.73 1.83 10.13
CA GLU A 429 -27.39 0.93 9.03
C GLU A 429 -26.49 -0.20 9.55
N PHE A 430 -26.82 -1.43 9.20
CA PHE A 430 -25.99 -2.58 9.48
C PHE A 430 -25.11 -2.90 8.27
N VAL A 431 -23.80 -2.89 8.46
CA VAL A 431 -22.81 -3.16 7.43
C VAL A 431 -22.31 -4.60 7.57
N GLY A 432 -22.36 -5.34 6.48
CA GLY A 432 -22.02 -6.75 6.43
C GLY A 432 -23.26 -7.66 6.52
N ARG A 433 -23.18 -8.81 5.87
CA ARG A 433 -24.26 -9.81 5.87
C ARG A 433 -23.92 -10.91 6.87
N GLU A 434 -24.62 -10.90 8.01
CA GLU A 434 -24.40 -11.85 9.11
C GLU A 434 -24.40 -13.33 8.64
N ALA A 435 -25.25 -13.67 7.68
CA ALA A 435 -25.35 -15.02 7.12
C ALA A 435 -24.15 -15.43 6.23
N GLU A 436 -23.42 -14.47 5.64
CA GLU A 436 -22.28 -14.74 4.77
C GLU A 436 -20.97 -14.86 5.55
N TYR A 437 -20.88 -14.20 6.71
CA TYR A 437 -19.61 -14.11 7.45
C TYR A 437 -19.54 -15.00 8.68
N GLU A 438 -20.66 -15.62 9.15
CA GLU A 438 -20.73 -16.57 10.29
C GLU A 438 -19.73 -16.24 11.44
N GLY A 439 -19.66 -14.98 11.85
CA GLY A 439 -18.68 -14.50 12.82
C GLY A 439 -17.25 -14.30 12.28
N ARG A 440 -17.03 -14.39 10.98
CA ARG A 440 -15.77 -14.09 10.31
C ARG A 440 -15.62 -12.59 10.02
N TYR A 441 -14.44 -12.20 9.57
CA TYR A 441 -14.14 -10.81 9.22
C TYR A 441 -14.85 -10.40 7.92
N VAL A 442 -15.38 -9.18 7.90
CA VAL A 442 -15.86 -8.52 6.67
C VAL A 442 -14.70 -8.35 5.70
N PRO A 443 -14.91 -8.52 4.38
CA PRO A 443 -13.90 -8.15 3.38
C PRO A 443 -13.38 -6.75 3.62
N PHE A 444 -12.09 -6.57 3.40
CA PHE A 444 -11.42 -5.29 3.67
C PHE A 444 -12.05 -4.14 2.89
N GLU A 445 -12.44 -4.38 1.67
CA GLU A 445 -13.07 -3.42 0.76
C GLU A 445 -14.39 -2.89 1.33
N GLU A 446 -15.25 -3.76 1.87
CA GLU A 446 -16.53 -3.34 2.49
C GLU A 446 -16.30 -2.52 3.78
N TYR A 447 -15.32 -2.94 4.59
CA TYR A 447 -14.91 -2.17 5.77
C TYR A 447 -14.41 -0.78 5.38
N TRP A 448 -13.58 -0.73 4.34
CA TRP A 448 -12.98 0.51 3.83
C TRP A 448 -14.03 1.47 3.25
N GLU A 449 -15.00 0.94 2.47
CA GLU A 449 -16.14 1.69 1.94
C GLU A 449 -17.01 2.27 3.07
N ALA A 450 -17.31 1.45 4.08
CA ALA A 450 -18.08 1.92 5.23
C ALA A 450 -17.36 3.06 5.96
N LEU A 451 -16.04 2.95 6.12
CA LEU A 451 -15.20 3.97 6.73
C LEU A 451 -15.14 5.25 5.89
N GLN A 452 -15.04 5.13 4.57
CA GLN A 452 -15.04 6.28 3.64
C GLN A 452 -16.37 7.05 3.64
N THR A 453 -17.46 6.45 4.08
CA THR A 453 -18.77 7.14 4.20
C THR A 453 -19.02 7.72 5.59
N ALA A 454 -18.20 7.37 6.59
CA ALA A 454 -18.35 7.85 7.96
C ALA A 454 -17.81 9.27 8.16
N ASP A 455 -18.45 10.07 9.01
CA ASP A 455 -17.91 11.35 9.47
C ASP A 455 -17.03 11.16 10.69
N VAL A 456 -17.43 10.30 11.62
CA VAL A 456 -16.60 9.91 12.77
C VAL A 456 -16.53 8.41 12.91
N ASN A 457 -15.39 7.91 13.42
CA ASN A 457 -15.22 6.53 13.84
C ASN A 457 -15.02 6.44 15.35
N LEU A 458 -15.78 5.57 16.01
CA LEU A 458 -15.69 5.35 17.45
C LEU A 458 -14.62 4.27 17.72
N LEU A 459 -13.64 4.64 18.54
CA LEU A 459 -12.51 3.79 18.93
C LEU A 459 -12.44 3.63 20.47
N PRO A 460 -13.51 3.15 21.12
CA PRO A 460 -13.48 2.88 22.53
C PRO A 460 -12.57 1.69 22.83
N LEU A 461 -11.76 1.81 23.87
CA LEU A 461 -10.80 0.77 24.26
C LEU A 461 -10.52 0.85 25.75
N VAL A 462 -10.95 -0.17 26.50
CA VAL A 462 -10.69 -0.27 27.95
C VAL A 462 -9.19 -0.48 28.21
N ALA A 463 -8.66 0.16 29.22
CA ALA A 463 -7.23 0.14 29.55
C ALA A 463 -6.83 -1.16 30.28
N THR A 464 -6.95 -2.32 29.63
CA THR A 464 -6.39 -3.59 30.09
C THR A 464 -4.92 -3.73 29.68
N ASP A 465 -4.18 -4.61 30.32
CA ASP A 465 -2.79 -4.92 29.93
C ASP A 465 -2.70 -5.41 28.47
N PHE A 466 -3.67 -6.24 28.05
CA PHE A 466 -3.78 -6.70 26.67
C PHE A 466 -4.03 -5.54 25.67
N ASN A 467 -4.99 -4.65 25.99
CA ASN A 467 -5.34 -3.57 25.08
C ASN A 467 -4.25 -2.50 24.96
N ARG A 468 -3.44 -2.26 26.01
CA ARG A 468 -2.29 -1.33 25.95
C ARG A 468 -1.21 -1.75 24.97
N LYS A 469 -1.20 -3.02 24.54
CA LYS A 469 -0.24 -3.58 23.59
C LYS A 469 -0.70 -3.51 22.14
N LYS A 470 -1.96 -3.10 21.89
CA LYS A 470 -2.50 -2.94 20.53
C LYS A 470 -1.87 -1.75 19.82
N SER A 471 -1.96 -1.77 18.49
CA SER A 471 -1.51 -0.68 17.62
C SER A 471 -2.65 0.31 17.34
N ASP A 472 -2.27 1.47 16.86
CA ASP A 472 -3.17 2.56 16.44
C ASP A 472 -3.70 2.40 15.00
N LEU A 473 -3.65 1.21 14.42
CA LEU A 473 -4.06 0.94 13.03
C LEU A 473 -5.46 1.50 12.72
N LYS A 474 -6.40 1.33 13.65
CA LYS A 474 -7.76 1.86 13.48
C LYS A 474 -7.83 3.37 13.34
N PHE A 475 -6.93 4.09 14.00
CA PHE A 475 -6.82 5.54 13.86
C PHE A 475 -6.32 5.92 12.46
N ILE A 476 -5.21 5.32 11.99
CA ILE A 476 -4.67 5.67 10.69
C ILE A 476 -5.57 5.26 9.53
N GLU A 477 -6.32 4.16 9.65
CA GLU A 477 -7.35 3.77 8.68
C GLU A 477 -8.51 4.80 8.65
N SER A 478 -8.99 5.23 9.81
CA SER A 478 -10.03 6.24 9.92
C SER A 478 -9.60 7.57 9.30
N ALA A 479 -8.43 8.04 9.69
CA ALA A 479 -7.84 9.28 9.22
C ALA A 479 -7.63 9.27 7.69
N ALA A 480 -7.12 8.16 7.14
CA ALA A 480 -6.95 7.97 5.70
C ALA A 480 -8.27 8.03 4.94
N CYS A 481 -9.35 7.52 5.52
CA CYS A 481 -10.70 7.58 4.94
C CYS A 481 -11.42 8.92 5.23
N GLY A 482 -10.76 9.86 5.90
CA GLY A 482 -11.32 11.14 6.29
C GLY A 482 -12.38 11.06 7.39
N ALA A 483 -12.44 9.98 8.18
CA ALA A 483 -13.29 9.87 9.35
C ALA A 483 -12.54 10.35 10.59
N VAL A 484 -13.11 11.31 11.32
CA VAL A 484 -12.51 11.80 12.57
C VAL A 484 -12.61 10.73 13.64
N SER A 485 -11.50 10.39 14.28
CA SER A 485 -11.46 9.40 15.36
C SER A 485 -11.87 10.00 16.69
N LEU A 486 -12.85 9.38 17.34
CA LEU A 486 -13.17 9.60 18.76
C LEU A 486 -12.66 8.38 19.52
N ALA A 487 -11.61 8.53 20.32
CA ALA A 487 -10.85 7.40 20.82
C ALA A 487 -10.61 7.47 22.33
N SER A 488 -10.57 6.31 22.99
CA SER A 488 -10.10 6.21 24.37
C SER A 488 -8.57 6.49 24.46
N PRO A 489 -8.06 6.98 25.60
CA PRO A 489 -6.62 7.30 25.71
C PRO A 489 -5.71 6.09 25.62
N THR A 490 -6.18 4.87 25.87
CA THR A 490 -5.44 3.62 26.14
C THR A 490 -4.20 3.41 25.26
N ILE A 491 -4.31 3.64 23.92
CA ILE A 491 -3.19 3.57 22.97
C ILE A 491 -3.18 4.77 22.02
N TYR A 492 -4.32 5.48 21.91
CA TYR A 492 -4.49 6.50 20.88
C TYR A 492 -3.93 7.87 21.31
N GLU A 493 -3.69 8.07 22.62
CA GLU A 493 -3.13 9.33 23.14
C GLU A 493 -1.70 9.63 22.64
N GLU A 494 -1.00 8.59 22.15
CA GLU A 494 0.34 8.75 21.56
C GLU A 494 0.29 9.18 20.08
N SER A 495 -0.83 8.91 19.39
CA SER A 495 -0.95 9.13 17.94
C SER A 495 -1.93 10.25 17.60
N ILE A 496 -2.98 10.44 18.39
CA ILE A 496 -3.99 11.48 18.17
C ILE A 496 -3.59 12.76 18.90
N ILE A 497 -3.47 13.85 18.16
CA ILE A 497 -3.34 15.19 18.73
C ILE A 497 -4.76 15.67 19.06
N ASP A 498 -5.10 15.67 20.38
CA ASP A 498 -6.45 15.97 20.86
C ASP A 498 -6.94 17.35 20.42
N GLY A 499 -8.11 17.39 19.78
CA GLY A 499 -8.69 18.61 19.21
C GLY A 499 -8.14 19.04 17.84
N LEU A 500 -7.11 18.35 17.30
CA LEU A 500 -6.53 18.63 15.99
C LEU A 500 -6.73 17.46 15.01
N THR A 501 -6.25 16.25 15.33
CA THR A 501 -6.36 15.08 14.44
C THR A 501 -7.44 14.08 14.90
N GLY A 502 -8.15 14.39 15.95
CA GLY A 502 -9.21 13.59 16.56
C GLY A 502 -9.49 14.05 17.98
N TYR A 503 -10.30 13.30 18.71
CA TYR A 503 -10.55 13.56 20.12
C TYR A 503 -10.20 12.38 21.00
N ILE A 504 -9.60 12.66 22.17
CA ILE A 504 -9.40 11.70 23.26
C ILE A 504 -10.56 11.78 24.22
N CYS A 505 -11.40 10.75 24.21
CA CYS A 505 -12.59 10.60 25.06
C CYS A 505 -12.24 9.76 26.28
N ARG A 506 -12.21 10.40 27.46
CA ARG A 506 -11.80 9.74 28.70
C ARG A 506 -12.94 9.02 29.41
N LYS A 507 -14.17 9.40 29.09
CA LYS A 507 -15.41 8.85 29.66
C LYS A 507 -16.41 8.52 28.55
N PRO A 508 -17.35 7.59 28.78
CA PRO A 508 -18.37 7.23 27.80
C PRO A 508 -19.21 8.43 27.30
N GLU A 509 -19.55 9.36 28.17
CA GLU A 509 -20.31 10.57 27.83
C GLU A 509 -19.54 11.52 26.89
N ASP A 510 -18.20 11.50 26.93
CA ASP A 510 -17.38 12.36 26.07
C ASP A 510 -17.61 12.04 24.59
N PHE A 511 -17.79 10.75 24.25
CA PHE A 511 -18.04 10.34 22.87
C PHE A 511 -19.29 11.01 22.30
N ALA A 512 -20.43 10.90 23.01
CA ALA A 512 -21.67 11.52 22.56
C ALA A 512 -21.57 13.05 22.48
N LYS A 513 -20.90 13.68 23.45
CA LYS A 513 -20.65 15.12 23.45
C LYS A 513 -19.83 15.55 22.22
N ARG A 514 -18.74 14.84 21.89
CA ARG A 514 -17.89 15.18 20.73
C ARG A 514 -18.57 14.92 19.39
N ILE A 515 -19.42 13.89 19.30
CA ILE A 515 -20.26 13.68 18.11
C ILE A 515 -21.19 14.89 17.92
N GLU A 516 -21.86 15.33 18.98
CA GLU A 516 -22.77 16.47 18.93
C GLU A 516 -22.03 17.76 18.48
N GLU A 517 -20.89 18.07 19.09
CA GLU A 517 -20.08 19.24 18.75
C GLU A 517 -19.67 19.22 17.26
N LEU A 518 -19.22 18.08 16.74
CA LEU A 518 -18.80 17.95 15.33
C LEU A 518 -19.99 17.92 14.35
N ALA A 519 -21.14 17.41 14.77
CA ALA A 519 -22.35 17.43 13.96
C ALA A 519 -22.92 18.84 13.81
N GLU A 520 -22.77 19.69 14.84
CA GLU A 520 -23.20 21.09 14.83
C GLU A 520 -22.19 22.03 14.17
N ASP A 521 -20.89 21.74 14.29
CA ASP A 521 -19.79 22.50 13.68
C ASP A 521 -19.09 21.68 12.57
N ARG A 522 -19.68 21.72 11.37
CA ARG A 522 -19.18 20.99 10.20
C ARG A 522 -17.84 21.53 9.69
N GLU A 523 -17.53 22.78 9.91
CA GLU A 523 -16.26 23.40 9.52
C GLU A 523 -15.13 22.85 10.40
N ARG A 524 -15.32 22.82 11.70
CA ARG A 524 -14.37 22.20 12.64
C ARG A 524 -14.15 20.72 12.34
N HIS A 525 -15.24 19.99 12.03
CA HIS A 525 -15.15 18.60 11.61
C HIS A 525 -14.29 18.43 10.37
N ALA A 526 -14.51 19.26 9.33
CA ALA A 526 -13.76 19.21 8.09
C ALA A 526 -12.27 19.51 8.31
N MET A 527 -11.93 20.54 9.11
CA MET A 527 -10.55 20.86 9.46
C MET A 527 -9.86 19.71 10.20
N MET A 528 -10.53 19.09 11.17
CA MET A 528 -9.97 17.98 11.94
C MET A 528 -9.74 16.74 11.06
N ALA A 529 -10.67 16.43 10.15
CA ALA A 529 -10.54 15.34 9.20
C ALA A 529 -9.37 15.59 8.23
N HIS A 530 -9.20 16.84 7.77
CA HIS A 530 -8.08 17.25 6.93
C HIS A 530 -6.73 17.08 7.64
N GLU A 531 -6.59 17.55 8.86
CA GLU A 531 -5.34 17.42 9.62
C GLU A 531 -5.01 15.95 9.95
N ALA A 532 -6.02 15.12 10.25
CA ALA A 532 -5.83 13.70 10.44
C ALA A 532 -5.37 12.98 9.14
N TYR A 533 -6.00 13.32 8.03
CA TYR A 533 -5.61 12.79 6.71
C TYR A 533 -4.16 13.18 6.37
N ARG A 534 -3.80 14.45 6.56
CA ARG A 534 -2.43 14.94 6.35
C ARG A 534 -1.41 14.21 7.21
N TYR A 535 -1.73 13.96 8.48
CA TYR A 535 -0.85 13.20 9.37
C TYR A 535 -0.53 11.81 8.80
N VAL A 536 -1.55 11.08 8.31
CA VAL A 536 -1.33 9.76 7.71
C VAL A 536 -0.52 9.87 6.41
N ARG A 537 -0.91 10.79 5.53
CA ARG A 537 -0.22 11.05 4.26
C ARG A 537 1.27 11.33 4.46
N ASP A 538 1.61 12.16 5.44
CA ASP A 538 2.95 12.70 5.60
C ASP A 538 3.85 11.82 6.51
N HIS A 539 3.26 10.92 7.33
CA HIS A 539 4.02 10.17 8.34
C HIS A 539 3.73 8.68 8.42
N ARG A 540 2.64 8.19 7.81
CA ARG A 540 2.17 6.82 8.03
C ARG A 540 1.95 6.03 6.72
N MET A 541 2.63 6.47 5.64
CA MET A 541 2.66 5.72 4.38
C MET A 541 3.80 4.69 4.39
N LEU A 542 3.50 3.49 3.91
CA LEU A 542 4.49 2.41 3.82
C LEU A 542 5.65 2.77 2.88
N SER A 543 5.38 3.55 1.82
CA SER A 543 6.39 4.09 0.92
C SER A 543 7.46 4.95 1.60
N GLN A 544 7.16 5.52 2.77
CA GLN A 544 8.08 6.37 3.52
C GLN A 544 8.95 5.60 4.52
N ILE A 545 8.51 4.41 4.94
CA ILE A 545 9.14 3.69 6.06
C ILE A 545 9.68 2.30 5.71
N TYR A 546 9.36 1.75 4.53
CA TYR A 546 9.77 0.38 4.15
C TYR A 546 11.29 0.21 4.09
N GLU A 547 12.03 1.26 3.70
CA GLU A 547 13.49 1.23 3.58
C GLU A 547 14.18 0.94 4.92
N GLN A 548 13.65 1.50 6.02
CA GLN A 548 14.18 1.24 7.37
C GLN A 548 14.04 -0.24 7.76
N ARG A 549 12.92 -0.87 7.33
CA ARG A 549 12.69 -2.29 7.60
C ARG A 549 13.58 -3.16 6.72
N LEU A 550 13.76 -2.77 5.45
CA LEU A 550 14.65 -3.48 4.53
C LEU A 550 16.11 -3.37 4.97
N ALA A 551 16.56 -2.19 5.39
CA ALA A 551 17.90 -1.99 5.94
C ALA A 551 18.15 -2.87 7.17
N TRP A 552 17.16 -2.98 8.07
CA TRP A 552 17.29 -3.86 9.22
C TRP A 552 17.40 -5.34 8.82
N TYR A 553 16.67 -5.78 7.81
CA TYR A 553 16.81 -7.16 7.32
C TYR A 553 18.20 -7.44 6.73
N ARG A 554 18.81 -6.46 6.05
CA ARG A 554 20.19 -6.55 5.56
C ARG A 554 21.17 -6.64 6.72
N GLU A 555 21.02 -5.79 7.74
CA GLU A 555 21.79 -5.82 8.99
C GLU A 555 21.71 -7.20 9.68
N LEU A 556 20.53 -7.81 9.73
CA LEU A 556 20.40 -9.17 10.26
C LEU A 556 21.22 -10.19 9.44
N GLY A 557 21.21 -10.06 8.11
CA GLY A 557 21.98 -10.92 7.21
C GLY A 557 23.49 -10.81 7.45
N GLU A 558 24.00 -9.60 7.59
CA GLU A 558 25.41 -9.31 7.89
C GLU A 558 25.86 -9.89 9.24
N ASN A 559 24.94 -10.00 10.19
CA ASN A 559 25.20 -10.49 11.54
C ASN A 559 24.73 -11.95 11.76
N TYR A 560 24.52 -12.72 10.69
CA TYR A 560 23.95 -14.07 10.78
C TYR A 560 24.59 -14.97 11.81
N GLU A 561 25.92 -15.11 11.80
CA GLU A 561 26.66 -16.05 12.66
C GLU A 561 26.49 -15.70 14.15
N GLU A 562 26.54 -14.43 14.49
CA GLU A 562 26.35 -13.97 15.87
C GLU A 562 24.90 -14.18 16.33
N LEU A 563 23.91 -13.88 15.46
CA LEU A 563 22.50 -14.07 15.76
C LEU A 563 22.15 -15.56 15.93
N ASP A 564 22.74 -16.44 15.09
CA ASP A 564 22.56 -17.89 15.19
C ASP A 564 23.16 -18.43 16.52
N ARG A 565 24.34 -18.00 16.88
CA ARG A 565 24.95 -18.33 18.16
C ARG A 565 24.09 -17.89 19.35
N MET A 566 23.62 -16.63 19.34
CA MET A 566 22.75 -16.09 20.40
C MET A 566 21.42 -16.84 20.49
N MET A 567 20.85 -17.25 19.36
CA MET A 567 19.62 -18.06 19.32
C MET A 567 19.87 -19.43 19.96
N LEU A 568 20.92 -20.13 19.57
CA LEU A 568 21.24 -21.46 20.11
C LEU A 568 21.51 -21.43 21.63
N GLU A 569 22.16 -20.41 22.13
CA GLU A 569 22.39 -20.22 23.59
C GLU A 569 21.05 -20.03 24.34
N ARG A 570 20.07 -19.36 23.73
CA ARG A 570 18.72 -19.24 24.30
C ARG A 570 17.96 -20.56 24.24
N CYS A 571 18.03 -21.24 23.11
CA CYS A 571 17.38 -22.55 22.93
C CYS A 571 17.87 -23.60 23.90
N ALA A 572 19.19 -23.64 24.19
CA ALA A 572 19.79 -24.58 25.14
C ALA A 572 19.22 -24.44 26.56
N LYS A 573 18.64 -23.29 26.90
CA LYS A 573 18.01 -23.03 28.20
C LYS A 573 16.54 -23.42 28.26
N ILE A 574 15.96 -23.90 27.15
CA ILE A 574 14.57 -24.33 27.08
C ILE A 574 14.47 -25.73 27.67
N LYS A 575 13.57 -25.91 28.65
CA LYS A 575 13.31 -27.22 29.24
C LYS A 575 12.80 -28.21 28.17
N GLY A 576 13.43 -29.37 28.09
CA GLY A 576 13.07 -30.39 27.09
C GLY A 576 13.65 -30.14 25.69
N TRP A 577 14.50 -29.12 25.50
CA TRP A 577 15.13 -28.86 24.20
C TRP A 577 15.99 -30.01 23.67
N ASN A 578 16.70 -30.69 24.59
CA ASN A 578 17.60 -31.79 24.25
C ASN A 578 16.96 -33.18 24.42
N ASP A 579 15.70 -33.26 24.84
CA ASP A 579 15.03 -34.56 25.01
C ASP A 579 14.81 -35.21 23.63
N GLY A 580 15.22 -36.47 23.47
CA GLY A 580 15.05 -37.25 22.25
C GLY A 580 16.20 -37.17 21.23
N VAL A 581 17.36 -36.67 21.61
CA VAL A 581 18.57 -36.62 20.71
C VAL A 581 19.28 -37.98 20.65
N ASP A 582 19.07 -38.85 21.62
CA ASP A 582 19.75 -40.15 21.78
C ASP A 582 18.92 -41.35 21.28
N SER A 583 17.95 -41.14 20.38
CA SER A 583 17.16 -42.26 19.83
C SER A 583 17.18 -42.31 18.31
#